data_4182a474690834f332b3e32dc54e0b46
#
_entry.id   4182a474690834f332b3e32dc54e0b46
#
_cell.length_a   1.000
_cell.length_b   1.000
_cell.length_c   1.000
_cell.angle_alpha   90.00
_cell.angle_beta   90.00
_cell.angle_gamma   90.00
#
_symmetry.space_group_name_H-M   'P 1'
#
loop_
_entity.id
_entity.type
_entity.pdbx_description
1 polymer ?
#
loop_
_entity_poly.entity_id
_entity_poly.type
_entity_poly.pdbx_seq_one_letter_code
_entity_poly.pdbx_strand_id
1 'polypeptide(L)'
;MFEYFRENYVWNLATMSAMNGGGAIGEIDEACRSLKEASVRNDVFAQQAWYESWKRVAERVEALALAHEEAGQFLSAGRKYLRASIYYIASERMLSHRDPRKVQTYRQGLAAFKKGLQFRKEPVEWVEVPFQEKSLPALFSKAPVQGPAPCLVHLDGFDIMKEVIYLRAAEEFRRRGISLLIVDHPGVGEALRLRNMPGGPDTEVPAAACVDYLETRADVDSKRIGIGGISLGGYYAPRAAAFEKRFKCCFAWGAIWDFGEIISKILTGRGGEPSVPGSADHTMWVFGKNTIEEAVAVAKRLTLEGVADKITCPLLIVHG
;
A
#
# COMPACT_ATOMS: atom_id res chain seq x y z
N MET A 1 18.21 11.07 2.71
CA MET A 1 17.47 9.80 2.76
C MET A 1 18.41 8.70 3.20
N PHE A 2 17.95 7.68 3.95
CA PHE A 2 18.77 6.50 4.22
C PHE A 2 18.98 5.72 2.92
N GLU A 3 20.23 5.48 2.52
CA GLU A 3 20.58 4.89 1.24
C GLU A 3 21.33 3.56 1.45
N TYR A 4 20.60 2.45 1.42
CA TYR A 4 21.21 1.12 1.44
C TYR A 4 21.78 0.76 0.05
N PHE A 5 21.03 1.09 -1.00
CA PHE A 5 21.37 0.90 -2.41
C PHE A 5 21.45 2.26 -3.10
N ARG A 6 22.65 2.88 -3.10
CA ARG A 6 22.85 4.26 -3.60
C ARG A 6 22.47 4.44 -5.08
N GLU A 7 22.71 3.42 -5.89
CA GLU A 7 22.51 3.47 -7.34
C GLU A 7 21.20 2.82 -7.79
N ASN A 8 20.32 2.45 -6.85
CA ASN A 8 19.04 1.83 -7.16
C ASN A 8 17.94 2.36 -6.24
N TYR A 9 17.29 3.40 -6.71
CA TYR A 9 16.22 4.06 -5.96
C TYR A 9 15.05 3.11 -5.63
N VAL A 10 14.65 2.25 -6.58
CA VAL A 10 13.54 1.29 -6.39
C VAL A 10 13.84 0.31 -5.25
N TRP A 11 15.06 -0.22 -5.24
CA TRP A 11 15.49 -1.15 -4.19
C TRP A 11 15.65 -0.46 -2.84
N ASN A 12 16.17 0.77 -2.86
CA ASN A 12 16.29 1.57 -1.66
C ASN A 12 14.92 1.88 -1.05
N LEU A 13 13.96 2.28 -1.88
CA LEU A 13 12.59 2.56 -1.47
C LEU A 13 11.89 1.30 -0.91
N ALA A 14 12.09 0.13 -1.53
CA ALA A 14 11.57 -1.15 -1.05
C ALA A 14 12.16 -1.53 0.32
N THR A 15 13.47 -1.34 0.49
CA THR A 15 14.17 -1.59 1.76
C THR A 15 13.64 -0.68 2.86
N MET A 16 13.49 0.62 2.57
CA MET A 16 12.90 1.58 3.51
C MET A 16 11.45 1.25 3.86
N SER A 17 10.67 0.77 2.88
CA SER A 17 9.29 0.33 3.12
C SER A 17 9.25 -0.85 4.09
N ALA A 18 10.15 -1.82 3.95
CA ALA A 18 10.27 -2.94 4.87
C ALA A 18 10.67 -2.49 6.30
N MET A 19 11.59 -1.52 6.42
CA MET A 19 11.96 -0.94 7.71
C MET A 19 10.76 -0.24 8.38
N ASN A 20 10.07 0.61 7.63
CA ASN A 20 8.91 1.36 8.12
C ASN A 20 7.72 0.46 8.46
N GLY A 21 7.61 -0.71 7.83
CA GLY A 21 6.63 -1.75 8.16
C GLY A 21 7.01 -2.61 9.38
N GLY A 22 8.07 -2.23 10.12
CA GLY A 22 8.48 -2.92 11.35
C GLY A 22 9.48 -4.06 11.17
N GLY A 23 10.13 -4.13 10.01
CA GLY A 23 11.24 -5.06 9.75
C GLY A 23 12.43 -4.82 10.69
N ALA A 24 13.09 -5.88 11.12
CA ALA A 24 14.27 -5.80 11.97
C ALA A 24 15.52 -5.49 11.13
N ILE A 25 16.32 -4.53 11.57
CA ILE A 25 17.49 -4.04 10.82
C ILE A 25 18.46 -5.20 10.45
N GLY A 26 18.73 -6.12 11.37
CA GLY A 26 19.62 -7.26 11.10
C GLY A 26 19.05 -8.25 10.06
N GLU A 27 17.73 -8.46 10.03
CA GLU A 27 17.05 -9.30 9.04
C GLU A 27 17.04 -8.63 7.66
N ILE A 28 16.85 -7.31 7.64
CA ILE A 28 16.91 -6.51 6.41
C ILE A 28 18.34 -6.48 5.85
N ASP A 29 19.35 -6.31 6.69
CA ASP A 29 20.75 -6.38 6.28
C ASP A 29 21.10 -7.77 5.73
N GLU A 30 20.63 -8.84 6.36
CA GLU A 30 20.78 -10.22 5.84
C GLU A 30 20.18 -10.37 4.44
N ALA A 31 18.98 -9.82 4.20
CA ALA A 31 18.36 -9.84 2.89
C ALA A 31 19.10 -9.02 1.84
N CYS A 32 19.69 -7.88 2.24
CA CYS A 32 20.22 -6.88 1.31
C CYS A 32 21.73 -6.99 1.08
N ARG A 33 22.49 -7.57 2.04
CA ARG A 33 23.96 -7.57 2.01
C ARG A 33 24.55 -8.19 0.76
N SER A 34 24.01 -9.33 0.31
CA SER A 34 24.46 -10.03 -0.88
C SER A 34 23.98 -9.40 -2.20
N LEU A 35 23.12 -8.39 -2.13
CA LEU A 35 22.47 -7.79 -3.30
C LEU A 35 23.17 -6.52 -3.81
N LYS A 36 24.22 -6.04 -3.13
CA LYS A 36 24.89 -4.78 -3.48
C LYS A 36 25.41 -4.75 -4.92
N GLU A 37 26.05 -5.83 -5.37
CA GLU A 37 26.54 -5.93 -6.75
C GLU A 37 25.41 -6.10 -7.77
N ALA A 38 24.33 -6.81 -7.40
CA ALA A 38 23.19 -6.99 -8.27
C ALA A 38 22.38 -5.70 -8.45
N SER A 39 22.39 -4.81 -7.45
CA SER A 39 21.59 -3.58 -7.46
C SER A 39 21.96 -2.61 -8.59
N VAL A 40 23.20 -2.65 -9.09
CA VAL A 40 23.66 -1.77 -10.17
C VAL A 40 23.27 -2.29 -11.57
N ARG A 41 22.88 -3.57 -11.70
CA ARG A 41 22.60 -4.18 -13.02
C ARG A 41 21.17 -3.89 -13.50
N ASN A 42 20.22 -3.80 -12.60
CA ASN A 42 18.79 -3.54 -12.88
C ASN A 42 18.18 -4.44 -13.99
N ASP A 43 18.62 -5.72 -14.06
CA ASP A 43 18.19 -6.72 -15.03
C ASP A 43 17.31 -7.80 -14.38
N VAL A 44 16.84 -8.76 -15.18
CA VAL A 44 16.02 -9.88 -14.70
C VAL A 44 16.75 -10.77 -13.69
N PHE A 45 18.08 -10.90 -13.78
CA PHE A 45 18.88 -11.66 -12.83
C PHE A 45 18.97 -10.92 -11.48
N ALA A 46 19.09 -9.60 -11.52
CA ALA A 46 19.04 -8.76 -10.33
C ALA A 46 17.68 -8.87 -9.62
N GLN A 47 16.59 -8.81 -10.38
CA GLN A 47 15.23 -8.99 -9.84
C GLN A 47 15.03 -10.38 -9.24
N GLN A 48 15.56 -11.43 -9.87
CA GLN A 48 15.55 -12.79 -9.34
C GLN A 48 16.34 -12.90 -8.04
N ALA A 49 17.55 -12.33 -7.98
CA ALA A 49 18.39 -12.31 -6.79
C ALA A 49 17.69 -11.58 -5.62
N TRP A 50 17.01 -10.47 -5.90
CA TRP A 50 16.18 -9.77 -4.92
C TRP A 50 15.09 -10.68 -4.37
N TYR A 51 14.29 -11.28 -5.25
CA TYR A 51 13.19 -12.17 -4.87
C TYR A 51 13.67 -13.30 -3.96
N GLU A 52 14.72 -14.01 -4.37
CA GLU A 52 15.25 -15.16 -3.63
C GLU A 52 15.82 -14.76 -2.26
N SER A 53 16.53 -13.65 -2.19
CA SER A 53 17.14 -13.20 -0.95
C SER A 53 16.11 -12.79 0.09
N TRP A 54 15.14 -11.97 -0.28
CA TRP A 54 14.07 -11.54 0.62
C TRP A 54 13.14 -12.68 0.99
N LYS A 55 12.82 -13.57 0.05
CA LYS A 55 11.99 -14.76 0.31
C LYS A 55 12.65 -15.69 1.31
N ARG A 56 13.95 -15.96 1.17
CA ARG A 56 14.71 -16.78 2.13
C ARG A 56 14.63 -16.22 3.54
N VAL A 57 14.77 -14.91 3.71
CA VAL A 57 14.65 -14.28 5.04
C VAL A 57 13.21 -14.37 5.55
N ALA A 58 12.20 -14.15 4.69
CA ALA A 58 10.79 -14.31 5.07
C ALA A 58 10.50 -15.72 5.57
N GLU A 59 10.90 -16.75 4.83
CA GLU A 59 10.69 -18.17 5.19
C GLU A 59 11.42 -18.54 6.50
N ARG A 60 12.64 -18.05 6.68
CA ARG A 60 13.37 -18.26 7.94
C ARG A 60 12.67 -17.63 9.14
N VAL A 61 12.19 -16.39 8.98
CA VAL A 61 11.49 -15.68 10.07
C VAL A 61 10.13 -16.30 10.34
N GLU A 62 9.44 -16.81 9.31
CA GLU A 62 8.20 -17.57 9.47
C GLU A 62 8.42 -18.88 10.19
N ALA A 63 9.49 -19.63 9.88
CA ALA A 63 9.85 -20.85 10.61
C ALA A 63 10.12 -20.58 12.09
N LEU A 64 10.78 -19.47 12.43
CA LEU A 64 10.94 -19.03 13.81
C LEU A 64 9.61 -18.63 14.46
N ALA A 65 8.67 -18.09 13.70
CA ALA A 65 7.33 -17.79 14.20
C ALA A 65 6.58 -19.08 14.53
N LEU A 66 6.65 -20.08 13.65
CA LEU A 66 6.04 -21.39 13.84
C LEU A 66 6.59 -22.09 15.09
N ALA A 67 7.90 -22.11 15.30
CA ALA A 67 8.50 -22.68 16.50
C ALA A 67 8.01 -22.02 17.80
N HIS A 68 7.81 -20.70 17.79
CA HIS A 68 7.20 -20.01 18.95
C HIS A 68 5.71 -20.31 19.11
N GLU A 69 4.98 -20.48 18.00
CA GLU A 69 3.57 -20.91 18.02
C GLU A 69 3.43 -22.28 18.67
N GLU A 70 4.24 -23.26 18.26
CA GLU A 70 4.28 -24.61 18.80
C GLU A 70 4.67 -24.63 20.30
N ALA A 71 5.52 -23.70 20.71
CA ALA A 71 5.90 -23.52 22.13
C ALA A 71 4.87 -22.72 22.95
N GLY A 72 3.71 -22.33 22.36
CA GLY A 72 2.68 -21.53 23.03
C GLY A 72 3.06 -20.06 23.28
N GLN A 73 4.14 -19.58 22.67
CA GLN A 73 4.65 -18.22 22.83
C GLN A 73 4.00 -17.26 21.79
N PHE A 74 2.69 -17.12 21.83
CA PHE A 74 1.88 -16.49 20.79
C PHE A 74 2.26 -15.03 20.48
N LEU A 75 2.59 -14.21 21.49
CA LEU A 75 3.04 -12.83 21.24
C LEU A 75 4.36 -12.77 20.46
N SER A 76 5.28 -13.66 20.77
CA SER A 76 6.57 -13.80 20.08
C SER A 76 6.39 -14.32 18.65
N ALA A 77 5.52 -15.31 18.48
CA ALA A 77 5.11 -15.83 17.17
C ALA A 77 4.49 -14.73 16.32
N GLY A 78 3.50 -14.03 16.85
CA GLY A 78 2.78 -12.95 16.16
C GLY A 78 3.69 -11.84 15.67
N ARG A 79 4.65 -11.41 16.50
CA ARG A 79 5.65 -10.40 16.08
C ARG A 79 6.50 -10.87 14.90
N LYS A 80 6.88 -12.15 14.87
CA LYS A 80 7.67 -12.72 13.77
C LYS A 80 6.83 -12.92 12.51
N TYR A 81 5.58 -13.37 12.65
CA TYR A 81 4.67 -13.47 11.52
C TYR A 81 4.45 -12.12 10.81
N LEU A 82 4.29 -11.02 11.57
CA LEU A 82 4.18 -9.69 10.97
C LEU A 82 5.45 -9.28 10.21
N ARG A 83 6.65 -9.59 10.74
CA ARG A 83 7.89 -9.32 9.99
C ARG A 83 8.03 -10.20 8.75
N ALA A 84 7.74 -11.50 8.86
CA ALA A 84 7.76 -12.40 7.72
C ALA A 84 6.82 -11.91 6.60
N SER A 85 5.63 -11.42 6.96
CA SER A 85 4.68 -10.82 6.02
C SER A 85 5.31 -9.69 5.21
N ILE A 86 5.95 -8.73 5.88
CA ILE A 86 6.62 -7.60 5.21
C ILE A 86 7.74 -8.08 4.28
N TYR A 87 8.48 -9.12 4.67
CA TYR A 87 9.57 -9.65 3.83
C TYR A 87 9.04 -10.43 2.61
N TYR A 88 7.93 -11.14 2.73
CA TYR A 88 7.22 -11.70 1.58
C TYR A 88 6.75 -10.61 0.61
N ILE A 89 6.15 -9.54 1.13
CA ILE A 89 5.73 -8.38 0.33
C ILE A 89 6.94 -7.72 -0.35
N ALA A 90 8.04 -7.54 0.37
CA ALA A 90 9.28 -7.00 -0.20
C ALA A 90 9.85 -7.92 -1.29
N SER A 91 9.79 -9.24 -1.10
CA SER A 91 10.32 -10.20 -2.08
C SER A 91 9.54 -10.18 -3.38
N GLU A 92 8.21 -10.17 -3.36
CA GLU A 92 7.37 -10.19 -4.58
C GLU A 92 7.43 -8.87 -5.37
N ARG A 93 7.84 -7.78 -4.71
CA ARG A 93 7.79 -6.44 -5.27
C ARG A 93 8.51 -6.31 -6.61
N MET A 94 9.66 -6.97 -6.77
CA MET A 94 10.46 -6.89 -8.00
C MET A 94 10.02 -7.85 -9.11
N LEU A 95 9.09 -8.76 -8.83
CA LEU A 95 8.57 -9.67 -9.85
C LEU A 95 7.58 -8.96 -10.79
N SER A 96 7.61 -9.29 -12.08
CA SER A 96 6.55 -8.92 -13.01
C SER A 96 5.20 -9.50 -12.55
N HIS A 97 4.11 -8.80 -12.84
CA HIS A 97 2.77 -9.31 -12.57
C HIS A 97 2.43 -10.60 -13.36
N ARG A 98 3.16 -10.87 -14.44
CA ARG A 98 3.04 -12.10 -15.24
C ARG A 98 3.72 -13.31 -14.60
N ASP A 99 4.57 -13.08 -13.61
CA ASP A 99 5.20 -14.17 -12.86
C ASP A 99 4.22 -14.69 -11.78
N PRO A 100 3.80 -15.96 -11.86
CA PRO A 100 2.83 -16.51 -10.92
C PRO A 100 3.33 -16.49 -9.46
N ARG A 101 4.64 -16.45 -9.26
CA ARG A 101 5.25 -16.36 -7.93
C ARG A 101 4.87 -15.06 -7.21
N LYS A 102 4.61 -13.98 -7.96
CA LYS A 102 4.18 -12.69 -7.38
C LYS A 102 2.92 -12.85 -6.53
N VAL A 103 1.88 -13.42 -7.10
CA VAL A 103 0.60 -13.65 -6.42
C VAL A 103 0.74 -14.71 -5.33
N GLN A 104 1.48 -15.78 -5.58
CA GLN A 104 1.72 -16.84 -4.61
C GLN A 104 2.42 -16.30 -3.35
N THR A 105 3.47 -15.50 -3.53
CA THR A 105 4.23 -14.93 -2.43
C THR A 105 3.44 -13.87 -1.68
N TYR A 106 2.64 -13.07 -2.38
CA TYR A 106 1.69 -12.16 -1.71
C TYR A 106 0.71 -12.92 -0.82
N ARG A 107 0.16 -14.07 -1.27
CA ARG A 107 -0.72 -14.92 -0.45
C ARG A 107 -0.01 -15.45 0.80
N GLN A 108 1.27 -15.83 0.70
CA GLN A 108 2.07 -16.23 1.86
C GLN A 108 2.21 -15.06 2.86
N GLY A 109 2.56 -13.88 2.36
CA GLY A 109 2.63 -12.66 3.17
C GLY A 109 1.31 -12.32 3.86
N LEU A 110 0.20 -12.42 3.13
CA LEU A 110 -1.14 -12.18 3.67
C LEU A 110 -1.53 -13.19 4.76
N ALA A 111 -1.20 -14.46 4.58
CA ALA A 111 -1.45 -15.50 5.58
C ALA A 111 -0.63 -15.25 6.87
N ALA A 112 0.66 -14.93 6.72
CA ALA A 112 1.51 -14.57 7.85
C ALA A 112 1.01 -13.31 8.57
N PHE A 113 0.57 -12.29 7.82
CA PHE A 113 -0.02 -11.08 8.39
C PHE A 113 -1.26 -11.38 9.24
N LYS A 114 -2.19 -12.21 8.72
CA LYS A 114 -3.39 -12.62 9.46
C LYS A 114 -3.06 -13.33 10.77
N LYS A 115 -2.14 -14.31 10.73
CA LYS A 115 -1.67 -15.00 11.94
C LYS A 115 -1.02 -14.03 12.93
N GLY A 116 -0.20 -13.12 12.42
CA GLY A 116 0.48 -12.12 13.23
C GLY A 116 -0.48 -11.23 14.01
N LEU A 117 -1.50 -10.71 13.34
CA LEU A 117 -2.55 -9.91 13.98
C LEU A 117 -3.34 -10.69 15.01
N GLN A 118 -3.72 -11.93 14.68
CA GLN A 118 -4.48 -12.81 15.58
C GLN A 118 -3.71 -13.11 16.87
N PHE A 119 -2.45 -13.52 16.78
CA PHE A 119 -1.64 -13.86 17.93
C PHE A 119 -1.28 -12.66 18.80
N ARG A 120 -1.16 -11.49 18.20
CA ARG A 120 -0.95 -10.25 18.95
C ARG A 120 -2.24 -9.64 19.49
N LYS A 121 -3.40 -10.20 19.11
CA LYS A 121 -4.72 -9.67 19.46
C LYS A 121 -4.84 -8.20 19.06
N GLU A 122 -4.34 -7.87 17.87
CA GLU A 122 -4.39 -6.50 17.37
C GLU A 122 -5.85 -6.07 17.17
N PRO A 123 -6.23 -4.86 17.57
CA PRO A 123 -7.60 -4.36 17.49
C PRO A 123 -7.93 -3.88 16.06
N VAL A 124 -8.00 -4.83 15.15
CA VAL A 124 -8.28 -4.60 13.72
C VAL A 124 -9.31 -5.59 13.22
N GLU A 125 -10.21 -5.11 12.40
CA GLU A 125 -11.24 -5.90 11.73
C GLU A 125 -10.88 -6.02 10.25
N TRP A 126 -11.04 -7.23 9.70
CA TRP A 126 -11.06 -7.45 8.25
C TRP A 126 -12.44 -7.08 7.76
N VAL A 127 -12.53 -6.13 6.85
CA VAL A 127 -13.81 -5.65 6.34
C VAL A 127 -13.85 -5.70 4.83
N GLU A 128 -15.05 -5.92 4.32
CA GLU A 128 -15.37 -5.91 2.91
C GLU A 128 -16.27 -4.70 2.65
N VAL A 129 -15.73 -3.65 2.04
CA VAL A 129 -16.52 -2.48 1.68
C VAL A 129 -17.33 -2.79 0.42
N PRO A 130 -18.67 -2.78 0.47
CA PRO A 130 -19.49 -3.03 -0.72
C PRO A 130 -19.15 -2.05 -1.84
N PHE A 131 -18.89 -2.56 -3.04
CA PHE A 131 -18.49 -1.76 -4.17
C PHE A 131 -18.98 -2.39 -5.47
N GLN A 132 -19.97 -1.78 -6.11
CA GLN A 132 -20.62 -2.33 -7.30
C GLN A 132 -21.12 -3.77 -7.05
N GLU A 133 -20.81 -4.72 -7.94
CA GLU A 133 -21.13 -6.14 -7.75
C GLU A 133 -20.08 -6.93 -6.95
N LYS A 134 -19.07 -6.23 -6.41
CA LYS A 134 -17.93 -6.79 -5.68
C LYS A 134 -17.80 -6.13 -4.31
N SER A 135 -16.65 -6.28 -3.70
CA SER A 135 -16.25 -5.56 -2.48
C SER A 135 -14.78 -5.16 -2.55
N LEU A 136 -14.42 -4.11 -1.81
CA LEU A 136 -13.04 -3.69 -1.61
C LEU A 136 -12.52 -4.31 -0.31
N PRO A 137 -11.40 -5.03 -0.35
CA PRO A 137 -10.79 -5.56 0.87
C PRO A 137 -10.15 -4.43 1.66
N ALA A 138 -10.46 -4.38 2.95
CA ALA A 138 -9.98 -3.32 3.82
C ALA A 138 -9.65 -3.82 5.22
N LEU A 139 -8.91 -3.00 5.96
CA LEU A 139 -8.67 -3.14 7.39
C LEU A 139 -9.29 -1.96 8.13
N PHE A 140 -10.11 -2.24 9.13
CA PHE A 140 -10.64 -1.21 10.01
C PHE A 140 -9.95 -1.30 11.38
N SER A 141 -9.14 -0.29 11.69
CA SER A 141 -8.45 -0.13 12.97
C SER A 141 -9.24 0.83 13.85
N LYS A 142 -9.94 0.29 14.85
CA LYS A 142 -10.81 1.05 15.73
C LYS A 142 -10.03 1.89 16.73
N ALA A 143 -10.43 3.14 16.91
CA ALA A 143 -9.91 4.02 17.97
C ALA A 143 -10.36 3.55 19.36
N PRO A 144 -9.47 3.61 20.39
CA PRO A 144 -9.79 3.20 21.76
C PRO A 144 -10.51 4.31 22.54
N VAL A 145 -11.61 4.81 22.01
CA VAL A 145 -12.42 5.87 22.65
C VAL A 145 -13.81 5.39 22.97
N GLN A 146 -14.48 6.06 23.91
CA GLN A 146 -15.89 5.81 24.18
C GLN A 146 -16.77 6.52 23.14
N GLY A 147 -17.77 5.80 22.63
CA GLY A 147 -18.70 6.32 21.62
C GLY A 147 -18.11 6.35 20.21
N PRO A 148 -18.82 7.00 19.26
CA PRO A 148 -18.40 7.11 17.88
C PRO A 148 -17.14 7.95 17.72
N ALA A 149 -16.13 7.38 17.05
CA ALA A 149 -14.83 8.01 16.79
C ALA A 149 -14.80 8.70 15.42
N PRO A 150 -13.98 9.75 15.23
CA PRO A 150 -13.62 10.19 13.90
C PRO A 150 -12.91 9.06 13.16
N CYS A 151 -13.07 9.00 11.84
CA CYS A 151 -12.42 7.99 11.00
C CYS A 151 -11.71 8.62 9.81
N LEU A 152 -10.53 8.10 9.48
CA LEU A 152 -9.85 8.45 8.27
C LEU A 152 -9.92 7.27 7.27
N VAL A 153 -10.33 7.55 6.05
CA VAL A 153 -10.18 6.64 4.90
C VAL A 153 -8.78 6.83 4.32
N HIS A 154 -7.99 5.77 4.26
CA HIS A 154 -6.66 5.80 3.65
C HIS A 154 -6.70 5.08 2.31
N LEU A 155 -6.41 5.82 1.24
CA LEU A 155 -6.23 5.28 -0.11
C LEU A 155 -4.75 5.07 -0.38
N ASP A 156 -4.40 3.87 -0.77
CA ASP A 156 -3.02 3.49 -1.05
C ASP A 156 -2.51 4.08 -2.36
N GLY A 157 -1.19 4.16 -2.50
CA GLY A 157 -0.54 4.64 -3.72
C GLY A 157 -0.40 3.54 -4.78
N PHE A 158 0.49 3.79 -5.76
CA PHE A 158 0.62 2.98 -6.97
C PHE A 158 1.10 1.53 -6.74
N ASP A 159 1.77 1.26 -5.61
CA ASP A 159 2.48 0.01 -5.38
C ASP A 159 2.56 -0.37 -3.89
N ILE A 160 1.64 0.11 -3.11
CA ILE A 160 1.57 -0.20 -1.68
C ILE A 160 0.22 -0.86 -1.37
N MET A 161 0.10 -1.51 -0.24
CA MET A 161 -1.10 -2.26 0.13
C MET A 161 -1.44 -2.06 1.61
N LYS A 162 -2.67 -2.37 1.96
CA LYS A 162 -3.25 -2.18 3.30
C LYS A 162 -2.42 -2.77 4.44
N GLU A 163 -1.73 -3.90 4.22
CA GLU A 163 -0.89 -4.55 5.22
C GLU A 163 0.27 -3.66 5.65
N VAL A 164 0.92 -3.01 4.68
CA VAL A 164 2.06 -2.12 4.92
C VAL A 164 1.61 -0.86 5.64
N ILE A 165 0.51 -0.25 5.20
CA ILE A 165 -0.04 0.95 5.82
C ILE A 165 -0.51 0.67 7.24
N TYR A 166 -1.15 -0.47 7.49
CA TYR A 166 -1.54 -0.88 8.84
C TYR A 166 -0.36 -0.89 9.79
N LEU A 167 0.71 -1.60 9.43
CA LEU A 167 1.91 -1.72 10.27
C LEU A 167 2.63 -0.39 10.47
N ARG A 168 2.51 0.53 9.50
CA ARG A 168 3.18 1.82 9.52
C ARG A 168 2.42 2.90 10.30
N ALA A 169 1.09 2.91 10.23
CA ALA A 169 0.31 4.08 10.63
C ALA A 169 -0.81 3.79 11.64
N ALA A 170 -1.38 2.57 11.69
CA ALA A 170 -2.61 2.31 12.43
C ALA A 170 -2.50 2.66 13.92
N GLU A 171 -1.38 2.36 14.57
CA GLU A 171 -1.18 2.66 15.99
C GLU A 171 -1.17 4.17 16.25
N GLU A 172 -0.56 4.96 15.36
CA GLU A 172 -0.45 6.41 15.52
C GLU A 172 -1.81 7.10 15.39
N PHE A 173 -2.69 6.63 14.50
CA PHE A 173 -4.06 7.12 14.42
C PHE A 173 -4.86 6.73 15.66
N ARG A 174 -4.76 5.49 16.11
CA ARG A 174 -5.45 5.01 17.31
C ARG A 174 -5.05 5.79 18.57
N ARG A 175 -3.76 6.07 18.75
CA ARG A 175 -3.27 6.89 19.88
C ARG A 175 -3.86 8.30 19.89
N ARG A 176 -4.28 8.81 18.73
CA ARG A 176 -4.93 10.11 18.57
C ARG A 176 -6.45 10.03 18.65
N GLY A 177 -7.00 8.86 18.97
CA GLY A 177 -8.44 8.66 19.04
C GLY A 177 -9.13 8.68 17.67
N ILE A 178 -8.41 8.37 16.60
CA ILE A 178 -8.92 8.33 15.22
C ILE A 178 -8.95 6.88 14.75
N SER A 179 -10.10 6.41 14.30
CA SER A 179 -10.22 5.14 13.59
C SER A 179 -9.66 5.27 12.18
N LEU A 180 -9.15 4.17 11.64
CA LEU A 180 -8.52 4.15 10.30
C LEU A 180 -9.14 3.04 9.46
N LEU A 181 -9.71 3.38 8.32
CA LEU A 181 -10.12 2.45 7.28
C LEU A 181 -9.07 2.46 6.17
N ILE A 182 -8.28 1.39 6.08
CA ILE A 182 -7.24 1.22 5.07
C ILE A 182 -7.78 0.32 3.97
N VAL A 183 -7.87 0.83 2.75
CA VAL A 183 -8.60 0.18 1.67
C VAL A 183 -7.67 -0.15 0.52
N ASP A 184 -7.60 -1.43 0.15
CA ASP A 184 -7.08 -1.81 -1.16
C ASP A 184 -8.19 -1.51 -2.20
N HIS A 185 -8.15 -0.32 -2.77
CA HIS A 185 -9.09 0.11 -3.81
C HIS A 185 -8.68 -0.45 -5.19
N PRO A 186 -9.50 -0.28 -6.25
CA PRO A 186 -9.13 -0.75 -7.59
C PRO A 186 -7.74 -0.23 -8.02
N GLY A 187 -6.89 -1.12 -8.49
CA GLY A 187 -5.52 -0.83 -8.92
C GLY A 187 -4.43 -1.11 -7.87
N VAL A 188 -4.79 -1.46 -6.62
CA VAL A 188 -3.77 -1.69 -5.57
C VAL A 188 -4.03 -2.98 -4.77
N GLY A 189 -3.02 -3.42 -4.05
CA GLY A 189 -3.07 -4.45 -3.03
C GLY A 189 -3.79 -5.73 -3.43
N GLU A 190 -4.64 -6.23 -2.54
CA GLU A 190 -5.45 -7.43 -2.74
C GLU A 190 -6.50 -7.25 -3.84
N ALA A 191 -7.07 -6.04 -3.99
CA ALA A 191 -8.06 -5.76 -5.03
C ALA A 191 -7.48 -6.00 -6.44
N LEU A 192 -6.24 -5.57 -6.68
CA LEU A 192 -5.56 -5.82 -7.94
C LEU A 192 -5.06 -7.26 -8.06
N ARG A 193 -4.33 -7.76 -7.04
CA ARG A 193 -3.62 -9.04 -7.08
C ARG A 193 -4.53 -10.27 -7.07
N LEU A 194 -5.59 -10.22 -6.29
CA LEU A 194 -6.45 -11.40 -6.06
C LEU A 194 -7.86 -11.27 -6.65
N ARG A 195 -8.34 -10.04 -6.89
CA ARG A 195 -9.71 -9.79 -7.37
C ARG A 195 -9.75 -9.24 -8.78
N ASN A 196 -8.59 -9.02 -9.39
CA ASN A 196 -8.46 -8.48 -10.75
C ASN A 196 -9.32 -7.21 -10.95
N MET A 197 -9.14 -6.25 -10.03
CA MET A 197 -9.83 -4.96 -10.06
C MET A 197 -8.82 -3.88 -10.49
N PRO A 198 -8.77 -3.53 -11.79
CA PRO A 198 -7.87 -2.49 -12.28
C PRO A 198 -8.28 -1.11 -11.79
N GLY A 199 -7.30 -0.23 -11.64
CA GLY A 199 -7.48 1.17 -11.23
C GLY A 199 -7.97 2.06 -12.38
N GLY A 200 -8.41 3.24 -12.00
CA GLY A 200 -8.86 4.26 -12.93
C GLY A 200 -8.76 5.67 -12.32
N PRO A 201 -9.12 6.69 -13.10
CA PRO A 201 -9.02 8.08 -12.64
C PRO A 201 -10.13 8.46 -11.64
N ASP A 202 -11.29 7.80 -11.67
CA ASP A 202 -12.50 8.21 -10.95
C ASP A 202 -12.51 7.67 -9.52
N THR A 203 -11.51 8.07 -8.72
CA THR A 203 -11.24 7.55 -7.38
C THR A 203 -12.25 8.02 -6.32
N GLU A 204 -13.05 9.02 -6.63
CA GLU A 204 -14.22 9.39 -5.84
C GLU A 204 -15.24 8.26 -5.71
N VAL A 205 -15.35 7.37 -6.70
CA VAL A 205 -16.35 6.29 -6.68
C VAL A 205 -16.06 5.25 -5.59
N PRO A 206 -14.86 4.63 -5.52
CA PRO A 206 -14.52 3.76 -4.40
C PRO A 206 -14.43 4.51 -3.06
N ALA A 207 -14.06 5.79 -3.06
CA ALA A 207 -14.02 6.60 -1.84
C ALA A 207 -15.42 6.86 -1.27
N ALA A 208 -16.41 7.14 -2.11
CA ALA A 208 -17.81 7.28 -1.72
C ALA A 208 -18.35 5.97 -1.10
N ALA A 209 -18.04 4.83 -1.70
CA ALA A 209 -18.40 3.52 -1.14
C ALA A 209 -17.80 3.30 0.28
N CYS A 210 -16.59 3.81 0.52
CA CYS A 210 -16.00 3.78 1.87
C CYS A 210 -16.79 4.64 2.86
N VAL A 211 -17.27 5.82 2.45
CA VAL A 211 -18.11 6.68 3.30
C VAL A 211 -19.44 5.99 3.55
N ASP A 212 -20.11 5.46 2.53
CA ASP A 212 -21.36 4.72 2.66
C ASP A 212 -21.22 3.58 3.68
N TYR A 213 -20.13 2.81 3.59
CA TYR A 213 -19.84 1.76 4.58
C TYR A 213 -19.63 2.32 6.00
N LEU A 214 -18.86 3.40 6.14
CA LEU A 214 -18.58 3.99 7.45
C LEU A 214 -19.84 4.58 8.10
N GLU A 215 -20.79 5.08 7.33
CA GLU A 215 -22.09 5.58 7.82
C GLU A 215 -22.97 4.46 8.39
N THR A 216 -22.76 3.20 8.01
CA THR A 216 -23.46 2.06 8.63
C THR A 216 -22.91 1.65 9.99
N ARG A 217 -21.74 2.17 10.39
CA ARG A 217 -21.06 1.78 11.62
C ARG A 217 -21.47 2.66 12.81
N ALA A 218 -21.98 2.04 13.85
CA ALA A 218 -22.34 2.74 15.08
C ALA A 218 -21.14 3.31 15.88
N ASP A 219 -19.92 2.80 15.61
CA ASP A 219 -18.70 3.22 16.29
C ASP A 219 -17.90 4.28 15.52
N VAL A 220 -18.46 4.79 14.41
CA VAL A 220 -17.88 5.88 13.60
C VAL A 220 -18.78 7.12 13.68
N ASP A 221 -18.17 8.28 13.91
CA ASP A 221 -18.85 9.55 13.79
C ASP A 221 -18.88 9.98 12.31
N SER A 222 -20.01 9.79 11.65
CA SER A 222 -20.22 10.11 10.25
C SER A 222 -20.01 11.59 9.90
N LYS A 223 -20.03 12.47 10.90
CA LYS A 223 -19.75 13.91 10.72
C LYS A 223 -18.26 14.24 10.78
N ARG A 224 -17.40 13.27 11.09
CA ARG A 224 -15.95 13.43 11.23
C ARG A 224 -15.19 12.36 10.43
N ILE A 225 -15.54 12.17 9.16
CA ILE A 225 -14.82 11.30 8.23
C ILE A 225 -13.86 12.16 7.41
N GLY A 226 -12.58 11.79 7.43
CA GLY A 226 -11.54 12.38 6.60
C GLY A 226 -11.03 11.40 5.55
N ILE A 227 -10.23 11.89 4.61
CA ILE A 227 -9.55 11.07 3.62
C ILE A 227 -8.08 11.45 3.50
N GLY A 228 -7.23 10.49 3.18
CA GLY A 228 -5.83 10.77 2.91
C GLY A 228 -5.14 9.68 2.11
N GLY A 229 -3.98 10.00 1.59
CA GLY A 229 -3.20 9.05 0.82
C GLY A 229 -1.75 9.48 0.63
N ILE A 230 -0.91 8.51 0.27
CA ILE A 230 0.54 8.68 0.11
C ILE A 230 0.92 8.35 -1.33
N SER A 231 1.88 9.09 -1.90
CA SER A 231 2.35 8.89 -3.29
C SER A 231 1.20 9.10 -4.29
N LEU A 232 0.86 8.15 -5.15
CA LEU A 232 -0.32 8.26 -6.02
C LEU A 232 -1.63 8.38 -5.22
N GLY A 233 -1.68 7.91 -3.97
CA GLY A 233 -2.74 8.23 -3.02
C GLY A 233 -2.88 9.73 -2.76
N GLY A 234 -1.78 10.50 -2.93
CA GLY A 234 -1.78 11.96 -2.89
C GLY A 234 -2.42 12.64 -4.11
N TYR A 235 -2.80 11.89 -5.14
CA TYR A 235 -3.77 12.26 -6.17
C TYR A 235 -5.17 11.75 -5.81
N TYR A 236 -5.27 10.48 -5.42
CA TYR A 236 -6.54 9.83 -5.19
C TYR A 236 -7.38 10.52 -4.11
N ALA A 237 -6.77 10.87 -2.98
CA ALA A 237 -7.47 11.51 -1.87
C ALA A 237 -7.98 12.92 -2.20
N PRO A 238 -7.18 13.84 -2.75
CA PRO A 238 -7.68 15.15 -3.19
C PRO A 238 -8.79 15.07 -4.24
N ARG A 239 -8.65 14.19 -5.24
CA ARG A 239 -9.71 13.98 -6.22
C ARG A 239 -10.99 13.50 -5.56
N ALA A 240 -10.91 12.50 -4.68
CA ALA A 240 -12.07 12.02 -3.96
C ALA A 240 -12.72 13.14 -3.12
N ALA A 241 -11.93 13.95 -2.40
CA ALA A 241 -12.43 15.08 -1.61
C ALA A 241 -13.07 16.20 -2.47
N ALA A 242 -12.66 16.30 -3.74
CA ALA A 242 -13.26 17.26 -4.68
C ALA A 242 -14.70 16.90 -5.05
N PHE A 243 -15.04 15.62 -5.10
CA PHE A 243 -16.36 15.13 -5.54
C PHE A 243 -17.21 14.57 -4.41
N GLU A 244 -16.62 13.91 -3.41
CA GLU A 244 -17.33 13.38 -2.23
C GLU A 244 -17.32 14.40 -1.08
N LYS A 245 -18.43 15.11 -0.92
CA LYS A 245 -18.54 16.26 0.00
C LYS A 245 -18.73 15.88 1.48
N ARG A 246 -18.90 14.60 1.77
CA ARG A 246 -18.99 14.12 3.15
C ARG A 246 -17.62 14.11 3.85
N PHE A 247 -16.51 14.12 3.11
CA PHE A 247 -15.19 14.26 3.73
C PHE A 247 -15.00 15.64 4.38
N LYS A 248 -14.53 15.63 5.64
CA LYS A 248 -14.35 16.84 6.46
C LYS A 248 -12.92 17.35 6.47
N CYS A 249 -11.96 16.56 6.04
CA CYS A 249 -10.59 16.97 5.80
C CYS A 249 -9.93 16.01 4.78
N CYS A 250 -8.87 16.49 4.17
CA CYS A 250 -8.06 15.70 3.25
C CYS A 250 -6.57 15.92 3.55
N PHE A 251 -5.75 14.87 3.45
CA PHE A 251 -4.30 15.04 3.35
C PHE A 251 -3.74 14.34 2.12
N ALA A 252 -2.71 14.94 1.53
CA ALA A 252 -1.95 14.41 0.41
C ALA A 252 -0.47 14.40 0.75
N TRP A 253 0.11 13.22 0.97
CA TRP A 253 1.53 13.08 1.25
C TRP A 253 2.28 12.60 0.00
N GLY A 254 3.25 13.39 -0.48
CA GLY A 254 3.83 13.22 -1.80
C GLY A 254 2.81 13.52 -2.88
N ALA A 255 2.10 14.65 -2.73
CA ALA A 255 1.00 15.06 -3.60
C ALA A 255 1.39 15.03 -5.08
N ILE A 256 0.53 14.44 -5.89
CA ILE A 256 0.71 14.35 -7.34
C ILE A 256 -0.37 15.22 -8.01
N TRP A 257 0.10 16.19 -8.80
CA TRP A 257 -0.80 17.06 -9.58
C TRP A 257 -1.25 16.39 -10.87
N ASP A 258 -0.31 15.82 -11.62
CA ASP A 258 -0.55 15.15 -12.90
C ASP A 258 0.29 13.88 -13.00
N PHE A 259 -0.37 12.72 -12.88
CA PHE A 259 0.31 11.43 -12.95
C PHE A 259 0.66 11.05 -14.39
N GLY A 260 -0.12 11.52 -15.37
CA GLY A 260 0.15 11.29 -16.79
C GLY A 260 1.45 11.94 -17.24
N GLU A 261 1.74 13.14 -16.75
CA GLU A 261 3.01 13.82 -16.99
C GLU A 261 4.18 13.03 -16.37
N ILE A 262 4.04 12.58 -15.12
CA ILE A 262 5.07 11.79 -14.42
C ILE A 262 5.38 10.51 -15.18
N ILE A 263 4.37 9.72 -15.51
CA ILE A 263 4.56 8.45 -16.24
C ILE A 263 5.14 8.70 -17.64
N SER A 264 4.70 9.72 -18.34
CA SER A 264 5.24 10.06 -19.65
C SER A 264 6.73 10.43 -19.58
N LYS A 265 7.15 11.17 -18.56
CA LYS A 265 8.57 11.51 -18.34
C LYS A 265 9.39 10.28 -18.01
N ILE A 266 8.92 9.40 -17.12
CA ILE A 266 9.58 8.14 -16.76
C ILE A 266 9.79 7.26 -17.99
N LEU A 267 8.74 7.03 -18.78
CA LEU A 267 8.78 6.16 -19.96
C LEU A 267 9.67 6.69 -21.10
N THR A 268 9.84 7.99 -21.18
CA THR A 268 10.72 8.64 -22.19
C THR A 268 12.15 8.89 -21.67
N GLY A 269 12.46 8.50 -20.43
CA GLY A 269 13.75 8.78 -19.81
C GLY A 269 14.03 10.25 -19.53
N ARG A 270 12.99 11.10 -19.54
CA ARG A 270 13.09 12.56 -19.31
C ARG A 270 12.71 12.99 -17.90
N GLY A 271 12.30 12.07 -17.06
CA GLY A 271 11.85 12.34 -15.68
C GLY A 271 12.61 11.50 -14.66
N GLY A 272 12.38 11.81 -13.38
CA GLY A 272 13.05 11.17 -12.26
C GLY A 272 12.97 9.64 -12.24
N GLU A 273 13.59 9.06 -11.23
CA GLU A 273 13.65 7.60 -11.07
C GLU A 273 12.26 7.01 -10.80
N PRO A 274 11.92 5.87 -11.44
CA PRO A 274 10.66 5.20 -11.18
C PRO A 274 10.61 4.67 -9.75
N SER A 275 9.43 4.68 -9.13
CA SER A 275 9.23 4.09 -7.80
C SER A 275 8.95 2.59 -7.83
N VAL A 276 8.74 2.02 -9.02
CA VAL A 276 8.41 0.61 -9.24
C VAL A 276 9.29 0.00 -10.31
N PRO A 277 9.63 -1.30 -10.21
CA PRO A 277 10.36 -1.98 -11.27
C PRO A 277 9.46 -2.13 -12.51
N GLY A 278 10.07 -2.07 -13.71
CA GLY A 278 9.32 -2.29 -14.95
C GLY A 278 8.11 -1.38 -15.09
N SER A 279 8.30 -0.05 -14.97
CA SER A 279 7.23 0.95 -14.88
C SER A 279 6.16 0.82 -15.96
N ALA A 280 6.54 0.44 -17.21
CA ALA A 280 5.58 0.23 -18.29
C ALA A 280 4.67 -0.97 -18.01
N ASP A 281 5.26 -2.12 -17.65
CA ASP A 281 4.53 -3.36 -17.34
C ASP A 281 3.62 -3.18 -16.11
N HIS A 282 4.13 -2.51 -15.08
CA HIS A 282 3.36 -2.20 -13.88
C HIS A 282 2.19 -1.24 -14.17
N THR A 283 2.40 -0.22 -15.00
CA THR A 283 1.33 0.72 -15.38
C THR A 283 0.22 0.03 -16.17
N MET A 284 0.59 -0.84 -17.11
CA MET A 284 -0.39 -1.66 -17.84
C MET A 284 -1.21 -2.55 -16.90
N TRP A 285 -0.54 -3.20 -15.95
CA TRP A 285 -1.21 -4.06 -14.97
C TRP A 285 -2.17 -3.30 -14.08
N VAL A 286 -1.73 -2.20 -13.48
CA VAL A 286 -2.56 -1.38 -12.58
C VAL A 286 -3.82 -0.89 -13.28
N PHE A 287 -3.72 -0.44 -14.54
CA PHE A 287 -4.87 0.07 -15.29
C PHE A 287 -5.59 -1.00 -16.13
N GLY A 288 -5.17 -2.28 -16.06
CA GLY A 288 -5.80 -3.36 -16.79
C GLY A 288 -5.74 -3.19 -18.30
N LYS A 289 -4.60 -2.71 -18.84
CA LYS A 289 -4.39 -2.44 -20.25
C LYS A 289 -3.38 -3.40 -20.87
N ASN A 290 -3.55 -3.66 -22.17
CA ASN A 290 -2.69 -4.58 -22.90
C ASN A 290 -1.51 -3.87 -23.58
N THR A 291 -1.64 -2.57 -23.82
CA THR A 291 -0.56 -1.74 -24.41
C THR A 291 -0.21 -0.57 -23.50
N ILE A 292 1.01 -0.08 -23.64
CA ILE A 292 1.48 1.05 -22.85
C ILE A 292 0.77 2.35 -23.25
N GLU A 293 0.41 2.49 -24.51
CA GLU A 293 -0.32 3.63 -25.02
C GLU A 293 -1.70 3.74 -24.38
N GLU A 294 -2.42 2.62 -24.27
CA GLU A 294 -3.71 2.58 -23.58
C GLU A 294 -3.57 2.91 -22.08
N ALA A 295 -2.52 2.37 -21.44
CA ALA A 295 -2.27 2.62 -20.04
C ALA A 295 -1.89 4.10 -19.77
N VAL A 296 -1.08 4.69 -20.63
CA VAL A 296 -0.73 6.12 -20.59
C VAL A 296 -1.97 7.00 -20.84
N ALA A 297 -2.87 6.60 -21.74
CA ALA A 297 -4.13 7.31 -21.96
C ALA A 297 -5.00 7.34 -20.70
N VAL A 298 -5.02 6.26 -19.91
CA VAL A 298 -5.67 6.26 -18.57
C VAL A 298 -4.90 7.17 -17.62
N ALA A 299 -3.57 7.04 -17.51
CA ALA A 299 -2.74 7.82 -16.61
C ALA A 299 -2.89 9.35 -16.85
N LYS A 300 -3.02 9.81 -18.11
CA LYS A 300 -3.26 11.21 -18.46
C LYS A 300 -4.57 11.78 -17.94
N ARG A 301 -5.52 10.93 -17.55
CA ARG A 301 -6.76 11.37 -16.91
C ARG A 301 -6.61 11.55 -15.40
N LEU A 302 -5.48 11.08 -14.81
CA LEU A 302 -5.16 11.27 -13.41
C LEU A 302 -4.46 12.63 -13.22
N THR A 303 -5.25 13.70 -13.34
CA THR A 303 -4.82 15.09 -13.12
C THR A 303 -5.79 15.80 -12.19
N LEU A 304 -5.28 16.72 -11.37
CA LEU A 304 -6.07 17.61 -10.52
C LEU A 304 -6.42 18.93 -11.22
N GLU A 305 -5.99 19.11 -12.47
CA GLU A 305 -6.38 20.26 -13.28
C GLU A 305 -7.90 20.29 -13.48
N GLY A 306 -8.54 21.44 -13.18
CA GLY A 306 -9.99 21.58 -13.19
C GLY A 306 -10.76 20.75 -12.16
N VAL A 307 -10.04 20.17 -11.17
CA VAL A 307 -10.60 19.37 -10.09
C VAL A 307 -10.30 19.99 -8.72
N ALA A 308 -9.08 20.50 -8.52
CA ALA A 308 -8.62 20.97 -7.22
C ALA A 308 -9.45 22.13 -6.65
N ASP A 309 -10.00 22.99 -7.49
CA ASP A 309 -10.92 24.09 -7.13
C ASP A 309 -12.23 23.61 -6.50
N LYS A 310 -12.60 22.35 -6.70
CA LYS A 310 -13.80 21.74 -6.14
C LYS A 310 -13.60 21.19 -4.71
N ILE A 311 -12.37 21.18 -4.18
CA ILE A 311 -12.10 20.74 -2.82
C ILE A 311 -12.61 21.81 -1.86
N THR A 312 -13.58 21.47 -1.00
CA THR A 312 -14.20 22.40 -0.07
C THR A 312 -13.82 22.15 1.40
N CYS A 313 -13.21 21.02 1.70
CA CYS A 313 -12.69 20.72 3.05
C CYS A 313 -11.25 21.19 3.22
N PRO A 314 -10.74 21.38 4.46
CA PRO A 314 -9.34 21.62 4.72
C PRO A 314 -8.45 20.57 4.08
N LEU A 315 -7.40 21.02 3.37
CA LEU A 315 -6.44 20.18 2.68
C LEU A 315 -5.03 20.42 3.26
N LEU A 316 -4.40 19.34 3.75
CA LEU A 316 -3.00 19.33 4.14
C LEU A 316 -2.16 18.70 3.02
N ILE A 317 -1.20 19.44 2.49
CA ILE A 317 -0.23 18.94 1.52
C ILE A 317 1.12 18.76 2.24
N VAL A 318 1.67 17.55 2.13
CA VAL A 318 3.00 17.20 2.64
C VAL A 318 3.84 16.76 1.45
N HIS A 319 4.91 17.53 1.18
CA HIS A 319 5.83 17.24 0.08
C HIS A 319 7.27 17.53 0.52
N GLY A 320 8.24 16.70 0.08
CA GLY A 320 9.65 16.86 0.38
C GLY A 320 10.46 17.13 -0.87
#